data_4e43c9a56688ff3f031c533355151bcf
#
_entry.id   4e43c9a56688ff3f031c533355151bcf
#
_cell.length_a   1.000
_cell.length_b   1.000
_cell.length_c   1.000
_cell.angle_alpha   90.00
_cell.angle_beta   90.00
_cell.angle_gamma   90.00
#
_symmetry.space_group_name_H-M   'P 1'
#
loop_
_entity.id
_entity.type
_entity.pdbx_description
1 polymer ?
#
loop_
_entity_poly.entity_id
_entity_poly.type
_entity_poly.pdbx_seq_one_letter_code
_entity_poly.pdbx_strand_id
1 'polypeptide(L)'
;IDRGANSKGVVDRIIEQSKTNKCIYLMGSHEYAYLHRQDKYFNYLFWNYGGKETVKSYGTLENIEKIHGEFFRSLKFYYMTDKYLFVHAGINPNIPFQDQSELDMVYIRDKFIYSKHNLPQKIIFGHTDFENPYIADDKICIDTGCGKYKNAHLNENGHEKFVVSD
;
A
#
# COMPACT_ATOMS: atom_id res chain seq x y z
N ILE A 1 -2.66 2.69 7.13
CA ILE A 1 -2.86 3.61 8.27
C ILE A 1 -2.84 5.07 7.78
N ASP A 2 -2.95 6.02 8.72
CA ASP A 2 -2.88 7.46 8.54
C ASP A 2 -4.11 8.10 7.88
N ARG A 3 -4.17 9.43 7.88
CA ARG A 3 -5.23 10.29 7.32
C ARG A 3 -6.64 10.05 7.87
N GLY A 4 -7.11 8.80 7.88
CA GLY A 4 -8.44 8.45 8.38
C GLY A 4 -8.55 8.53 9.91
N ALA A 5 -9.76 8.76 10.42
CA ALA A 5 -10.00 8.96 11.86
C ALA A 5 -9.81 7.71 12.72
N ASN A 6 -9.81 6.52 12.13
CA ASN A 6 -9.80 5.25 12.87
C ASN A 6 -8.85 4.21 12.26
N SER A 7 -7.56 4.53 12.16
CA SER A 7 -6.53 3.60 11.66
C SER A 7 -6.50 2.30 12.46
N LYS A 8 -6.64 2.37 13.80
CA LYS A 8 -6.71 1.17 14.65
C LYS A 8 -7.86 0.24 14.25
N GLY A 9 -9.07 0.76 14.11
CA GLY A 9 -10.23 -0.07 13.76
C GLY A 9 -10.14 -0.67 12.35
N VAL A 10 -9.47 0.00 11.41
CA VAL A 10 -9.19 -0.58 10.09
C VAL A 10 -8.25 -1.78 10.23
N VAL A 11 -7.16 -1.66 10.98
CA VAL A 11 -6.21 -2.77 11.19
C VAL A 11 -6.87 -3.91 11.94
N ASP A 12 -7.63 -3.63 13.01
CA ASP A 12 -8.43 -4.65 13.73
C ASP A 12 -9.33 -5.43 12.75
N ARG A 13 -10.02 -4.72 11.84
CA ARG A 13 -10.95 -5.32 10.89
C ARG A 13 -10.27 -6.21 9.86
N ILE A 14 -9.15 -5.80 9.29
CA ILE A 14 -8.43 -6.62 8.31
C ILE A 14 -7.79 -7.86 8.95
N ILE A 15 -7.30 -7.75 10.19
CA ILE A 15 -6.82 -8.91 10.96
C ILE A 15 -7.98 -9.88 11.24
N GLU A 16 -9.16 -9.39 11.62
CA GLU A 16 -10.33 -10.23 11.83
C GLU A 16 -10.75 -10.96 10.55
N GLN A 17 -10.74 -10.29 9.41
CA GLN A 17 -11.03 -10.92 8.12
C GLN A 17 -10.06 -12.04 7.77
N SER A 18 -8.80 -11.97 8.18
CA SER A 18 -7.80 -13.02 7.91
C SER A 18 -8.07 -14.33 8.64
N LYS A 19 -8.92 -14.32 9.67
CA LYS A 19 -9.30 -15.55 10.40
C LYS A 19 -10.22 -16.46 9.59
N THR A 20 -10.98 -15.89 8.66
CA THR A 20 -11.97 -16.61 7.85
C THR A 20 -11.64 -16.64 6.38
N ASN A 21 -10.74 -15.77 5.93
CA ASN A 21 -10.35 -15.63 4.53
C ASN A 21 -8.84 -15.73 4.36
N LYS A 22 -8.39 -16.29 3.24
CA LYS A 22 -6.98 -16.24 2.87
C LYS A 22 -6.67 -14.82 2.38
N CYS A 23 -5.99 -14.04 3.21
CA CYS A 23 -5.60 -12.66 2.91
C CYS A 23 -4.08 -12.54 2.76
N ILE A 24 -3.67 -11.67 1.84
CA ILE A 24 -2.27 -11.24 1.69
C ILE A 24 -2.26 -9.73 1.91
N TYR A 25 -1.45 -9.28 2.86
CA TYR A 25 -1.32 -7.87 3.20
C TYR A 25 0.04 -7.36 2.74
N LEU A 26 0.02 -6.27 1.96
CA LEU A 26 1.23 -5.67 1.43
C LEU A 26 1.67 -4.48 2.27
N MET A 27 2.98 -4.28 2.34
CA MET A 27 3.61 -3.12 2.96
C MET A 27 3.32 -1.89 2.12
N GLY A 28 2.61 -0.92 2.73
CA GLY A 28 2.41 0.39 2.15
C GLY A 28 3.46 1.41 2.63
N SER A 29 3.57 2.53 1.92
CA SER A 29 4.50 3.61 2.26
C SER A 29 4.27 4.22 3.64
N HIS A 30 3.01 4.24 4.11
CA HIS A 30 2.67 4.74 5.44
C HIS A 30 3.11 3.78 6.56
N GLU A 31 2.88 2.49 6.41
CA GLU A 31 3.36 1.47 7.34
C GLU A 31 4.88 1.39 7.35
N TYR A 32 5.51 1.53 6.17
CA TYR A 32 6.97 1.59 6.05
C TYR A 32 7.54 2.81 6.79
N ALA A 33 6.96 4.00 6.59
CA ALA A 33 7.37 5.21 7.30
C ALA A 33 7.23 5.08 8.82
N TYR A 34 6.12 4.48 9.30
CA TYR A 34 5.93 4.19 10.72
C TYR A 34 7.02 3.27 11.28
N LEU A 35 7.31 2.16 10.61
CA LEU A 35 8.30 1.18 11.06
C LEU A 35 9.73 1.76 11.07
N HIS A 36 10.05 2.64 10.12
CA HIS A 36 11.37 3.25 9.98
C HIS A 36 11.47 4.66 10.57
N ARG A 37 10.52 5.08 11.40
CA ARG A 37 10.43 6.43 12.00
C ARG A 37 11.62 6.83 12.88
N GLN A 38 12.56 5.94 13.18
CA GLN A 38 13.81 6.27 13.82
C GLN A 38 14.76 7.04 12.88
N ASP A 39 14.61 6.84 11.58
CA ASP A 39 15.27 7.65 10.57
C ASP A 39 14.56 9.01 10.44
N LYS A 40 15.34 10.08 10.30
CA LYS A 40 14.85 11.46 10.25
C LYS A 40 13.87 11.70 9.09
N TYR A 41 14.13 11.11 7.92
CA TYR A 41 13.27 11.26 6.74
C TYR A 41 11.93 10.56 6.91
N PHE A 42 11.93 9.30 7.37
CA PHE A 42 10.69 8.55 7.61
C PHE A 42 9.91 9.08 8.81
N ASN A 43 10.59 9.62 9.81
CA ASN A 43 9.95 10.35 10.90
C ASN A 43 9.15 11.54 10.37
N TYR A 44 9.79 12.36 9.52
CA TYR A 44 9.11 13.48 8.85
C TYR A 44 7.90 13.00 8.04
N LEU A 45 8.04 11.95 7.23
CA LEU A 45 6.92 11.41 6.44
C LEU A 45 5.77 10.96 7.33
N PHE A 46 6.03 10.15 8.35
CA PHE A 46 4.99 9.66 9.26
C PHE A 46 4.20 10.82 9.87
N TRP A 47 4.86 11.80 10.48
CA TRP A 47 4.16 12.89 11.17
C TRP A 47 3.43 13.86 10.24
N ASN A 48 3.90 14.07 9.03
CA ASN A 48 3.33 15.06 8.11
C ASN A 48 2.25 14.47 7.16
N TYR A 49 2.16 13.15 7.04
CA TYR A 49 1.19 12.52 6.15
C TYR A 49 0.10 11.71 6.89
N GLY A 50 -0.22 12.07 8.13
CA GLY A 50 -1.39 11.57 8.85
C GLY A 50 -1.08 10.66 10.04
N GLY A 51 0.16 10.52 10.45
CA GLY A 51 0.55 9.73 11.63
C GLY A 51 -0.05 10.26 12.94
N LYS A 52 -0.40 11.55 13.01
CA LYS A 52 -1.11 12.14 14.17
C LYS A 52 -2.48 11.49 14.35
N GLU A 53 -3.22 11.28 13.27
CA GLU A 53 -4.53 10.63 13.28
C GLU A 53 -4.40 9.16 13.69
N THR A 54 -3.36 8.47 13.23
CA THR A 54 -3.04 7.12 13.66
C THR A 54 -2.74 7.07 15.14
N VAL A 55 -1.82 7.89 15.64
CA VAL A 55 -1.51 7.95 17.08
C VAL A 55 -2.77 8.24 17.90
N LYS A 56 -3.60 9.19 17.46
CA LYS A 56 -4.88 9.51 18.13
C LYS A 56 -5.80 8.29 18.20
N SER A 57 -5.89 7.48 17.16
CA SER A 57 -6.75 6.30 17.12
C SER A 57 -6.26 5.16 18.04
N TYR A 58 -4.98 5.10 18.34
CA TYR A 58 -4.37 4.15 19.28
C TYR A 58 -4.20 4.71 20.71
N GLY A 59 -4.40 6.02 20.87
CA GLY A 59 -4.17 6.74 22.11
C GLY A 59 -2.71 7.21 22.28
N THR A 60 -1.73 6.35 22.02
CA THR A 60 -0.30 6.70 22.08
C THR A 60 0.49 5.98 20.98
N LEU A 61 1.69 6.50 20.67
CA LEU A 61 2.63 5.86 19.74
C LEU A 61 3.06 4.46 20.25
N GLU A 62 3.25 4.31 21.55
CA GLU A 62 3.62 3.05 22.17
C GLU A 62 2.54 1.97 22.00
N ASN A 63 1.27 2.36 22.06
CA ASN A 63 0.15 1.45 21.85
C ASN A 63 0.10 0.91 20.41
N ILE A 64 0.53 1.67 19.40
CA ILE A 64 0.62 1.17 18.03
C ILE A 64 1.58 -0.03 18.00
N GLU A 65 2.75 0.13 18.60
CA GLU A 65 3.77 -0.92 18.68
C GLU A 65 3.25 -2.13 19.45
N LYS A 66 2.68 -1.91 20.61
CA LYS A 66 2.18 -2.97 21.51
C LYS A 66 1.03 -3.79 20.90
N ILE A 67 0.11 -3.13 20.18
CA ILE A 67 -1.12 -3.76 19.69
C ILE A 67 -0.93 -4.37 18.32
N HIS A 68 -0.29 -3.66 17.38
CA HIS A 68 -0.20 -4.06 15.97
C HIS A 68 1.22 -4.00 15.36
N GLY A 69 2.26 -3.73 16.17
CA GLY A 69 3.63 -3.66 15.65
C GLY A 69 4.07 -4.94 14.94
N GLU A 70 3.73 -6.11 15.48
CA GLU A 70 4.01 -7.40 14.82
C GLU A 70 3.25 -7.56 13.50
N PHE A 71 2.00 -7.14 13.43
CA PHE A 71 1.23 -7.15 12.20
C PHE A 71 1.91 -6.28 11.13
N PHE A 72 2.31 -5.05 11.45
CA PHE A 72 3.00 -4.19 10.48
C PHE A 72 4.31 -4.78 9.99
N ARG A 73 5.10 -5.44 10.85
CA ARG A 73 6.33 -6.13 10.44
C ARG A 73 6.07 -7.39 9.62
N SER A 74 4.89 -7.98 9.68
CA SER A 74 4.51 -9.16 8.91
C SER A 74 4.06 -8.85 7.48
N LEU A 75 3.84 -7.58 7.13
CA LEU A 75 3.42 -7.15 5.80
C LEU A 75 4.46 -7.53 4.75
N LYS A 76 3.99 -8.02 3.62
CA LYS A 76 4.85 -8.43 2.51
C LYS A 76 5.11 -7.27 1.55
N PHE A 77 6.31 -7.18 1.01
CA PHE A 77 6.61 -6.14 0.00
C PHE A 77 5.94 -6.42 -1.34
N TYR A 78 5.70 -7.68 -1.65
CA TYR A 78 5.00 -8.10 -2.85
C TYR A 78 4.30 -9.45 -2.66
N TYR A 79 3.40 -9.75 -3.59
CA TYR A 79 2.84 -11.09 -3.77
C TYR A 79 2.85 -11.43 -5.26
N MET A 80 3.39 -12.57 -5.63
CA MET A 80 3.55 -12.99 -7.01
C MET A 80 2.76 -14.27 -7.29
N THR A 81 2.09 -14.29 -8.43
CA THR A 81 1.44 -15.46 -9.03
C THR A 81 2.06 -15.73 -10.41
N ASP A 82 1.59 -16.74 -11.12
CA ASP A 82 2.07 -17.02 -12.48
C ASP A 82 1.79 -15.84 -13.43
N LYS A 83 0.65 -15.17 -13.28
CA LYS A 83 0.17 -14.08 -14.17
C LYS A 83 0.45 -12.68 -13.64
N TYR A 84 0.45 -12.49 -12.33
CA TYR A 84 0.44 -11.16 -11.70
C TYR A 84 1.51 -11.00 -10.62
N LEU A 85 2.05 -9.80 -10.53
CA LEU A 85 2.83 -9.32 -9.40
C LEU A 85 2.05 -8.19 -8.71
N PHE A 86 1.70 -8.36 -7.45
CA PHE A 86 1.06 -7.33 -6.62
C PHE A 86 2.13 -6.66 -5.77
N VAL A 87 2.18 -5.34 -5.82
CA VAL A 87 3.15 -4.51 -5.08
C VAL A 87 2.51 -3.16 -4.76
N HIS A 88 2.94 -2.50 -3.67
CA HIS A 88 2.32 -1.23 -3.28
C HIS A 88 2.54 -0.11 -4.30
N ALA A 89 3.79 0.19 -4.66
CA ALA A 89 4.12 1.32 -5.55
C ALA A 89 4.65 0.91 -6.93
N GLY A 90 5.38 -0.18 -7.02
CA GLY A 90 5.99 -0.65 -8.27
C GLY A 90 7.33 -1.32 -8.06
N ILE A 91 8.10 -1.42 -9.13
CA ILE A 91 9.47 -1.94 -9.14
C ILE A 91 10.39 -1.01 -9.91
N ASN A 92 11.69 -1.09 -9.69
CA ASN A 92 12.67 -0.41 -10.52
C ASN A 92 12.85 -1.19 -11.85
N PRO A 93 12.43 -0.65 -13.00
CA PRO A 93 12.44 -1.39 -14.26
C PRO A 93 13.85 -1.68 -14.81
N ASN A 94 14.87 -1.03 -14.24
CA ASN A 94 16.25 -1.10 -14.74
C ASN A 94 17.11 -2.14 -14.04
N ILE A 95 16.56 -2.86 -13.06
CA ILE A 95 17.30 -3.89 -12.31
C ILE A 95 16.48 -5.19 -12.25
N PRO A 96 17.14 -6.35 -12.12
CA PRO A 96 16.46 -7.63 -11.97
C PRO A 96 15.53 -7.67 -10.76
N PHE A 97 14.49 -8.49 -10.81
CA PHE A 97 13.49 -8.54 -9.74
C PHE A 97 14.08 -8.97 -8.39
N GLN A 98 15.03 -9.89 -8.38
CA GLN A 98 15.71 -10.35 -7.16
C GLN A 98 16.55 -9.27 -6.47
N ASP A 99 16.92 -8.21 -7.20
CA ASP A 99 17.76 -7.12 -6.69
C ASP A 99 16.94 -5.87 -6.32
N GLN A 100 15.58 -5.98 -6.36
CA GLN A 100 14.68 -4.87 -6.03
C GLN A 100 14.83 -4.45 -4.58
N SER A 101 14.86 -3.14 -4.33
CA SER A 101 14.86 -2.60 -2.99
C SER A 101 13.44 -2.52 -2.41
N GLU A 102 13.30 -2.74 -1.10
CA GLU A 102 12.05 -2.50 -0.38
C GLU A 102 11.54 -1.07 -0.61
N LEU A 103 12.47 -0.11 -0.65
CA LEU A 103 12.14 1.30 -0.84
C LEU A 103 11.50 1.56 -2.22
N ASP A 104 12.03 0.95 -3.29
CA ASP A 104 11.40 1.07 -4.61
C ASP A 104 9.99 0.46 -4.59
N MET A 105 9.81 -0.70 -3.96
CA MET A 105 8.50 -1.37 -3.90
C MET A 105 7.43 -0.54 -3.19
N VAL A 106 7.80 0.35 -2.27
CA VAL A 106 6.84 1.16 -1.49
C VAL A 106 6.77 2.63 -1.86
N TYR A 107 7.74 3.18 -2.64
CA TYR A 107 7.80 4.62 -2.94
C TYR A 107 8.02 4.99 -4.40
N ILE A 108 8.40 4.06 -5.29
CA ILE A 108 8.67 4.38 -6.69
C ILE A 108 7.41 4.98 -7.37
N ARG A 109 7.62 5.91 -8.30
CA ARG A 109 6.54 6.58 -9.05
C ARG A 109 6.88 6.60 -10.54
N ASP A 110 7.07 7.77 -11.11
CA ASP A 110 7.23 8.05 -12.55
C ASP A 110 8.23 7.13 -13.24
N LYS A 111 9.35 6.83 -12.57
CA LYS A 111 10.36 5.91 -13.09
C LYS A 111 9.80 4.52 -13.43
N PHE A 112 8.82 4.03 -12.67
CA PHE A 112 8.13 2.78 -12.95
C PHE A 112 6.93 2.98 -13.87
N ILE A 113 6.11 3.99 -13.60
CA ILE A 113 4.82 4.20 -14.29
C ILE A 113 5.05 4.36 -15.80
N TYR A 114 6.03 5.19 -16.20
CA TYR A 114 6.29 5.54 -17.61
C TYR A 114 7.36 4.68 -18.28
N SER A 115 7.83 3.62 -17.64
CA SER A 115 8.81 2.69 -18.20
C SER A 115 8.22 1.30 -18.36
N LYS A 116 8.68 0.53 -19.36
CA LYS A 116 8.39 -0.91 -19.46
C LYS A 116 9.31 -1.70 -18.53
N HIS A 117 8.85 -2.83 -18.07
CA HIS A 117 9.66 -3.81 -17.34
C HIS A 117 9.72 -5.15 -18.10
N ASN A 118 10.64 -6.03 -17.70
CA ASN A 118 10.90 -7.29 -18.41
C ASN A 118 10.33 -8.53 -17.69
N LEU A 119 9.47 -8.33 -16.68
CA LEU A 119 8.80 -9.47 -16.03
C LEU A 119 7.69 -10.02 -16.91
N PRO A 120 7.45 -11.35 -16.91
CA PRO A 120 6.32 -11.95 -17.60
C PRO A 120 4.98 -11.62 -16.92
N GLN A 121 5.00 -11.30 -15.64
CA GLN A 121 3.79 -10.94 -14.88
C GLN A 121 3.33 -9.51 -15.19
N LYS A 122 2.02 -9.30 -15.30
CA LYS A 122 1.44 -7.97 -15.24
C LYS A 122 1.47 -7.45 -13.81
N ILE A 123 1.93 -6.21 -13.61
CA ILE A 123 2.09 -5.63 -12.26
C ILE A 123 0.82 -4.87 -11.86
N ILE A 124 0.25 -5.23 -10.71
CA ILE A 124 -0.88 -4.54 -10.08
C ILE A 124 -0.32 -3.70 -8.93
N PHE A 125 -0.57 -2.39 -8.95
CA PHE A 125 0.02 -1.46 -8.00
C PHE A 125 -0.92 -0.29 -7.65
N GLY A 126 -0.52 0.55 -6.69
CA GLY A 126 -1.20 1.76 -6.24
C GLY A 126 -0.21 2.89 -5.95
N HIS A 127 -0.36 3.56 -4.78
CA HIS A 127 0.53 4.60 -4.26
C HIS A 127 0.54 5.92 -5.05
N THR A 128 0.44 5.87 -6.34
CA THR A 128 0.30 7.04 -7.22
C THR A 128 -1.13 7.08 -7.72
N ASP A 129 -1.90 8.04 -7.22
CA ASP A 129 -3.31 8.15 -7.52
C ASP A 129 -3.57 8.71 -8.93
N PHE A 130 -4.51 8.11 -9.62
CA PHE A 130 -5.06 8.53 -10.90
C PHE A 130 -6.56 8.78 -10.77
N GLU A 131 -7.12 9.67 -11.58
CA GLU A 131 -8.58 9.91 -11.60
C GLU A 131 -9.36 8.65 -12.00
N ASN A 132 -8.81 7.84 -12.90
CA ASN A 132 -9.33 6.55 -13.33
C ASN A 132 -8.21 5.51 -13.22
N PRO A 133 -8.52 4.20 -13.12
CA PRO A 133 -7.49 3.16 -13.14
C PRO A 133 -6.57 3.32 -14.37
N TYR A 134 -5.27 3.37 -14.13
CA TYR A 134 -4.29 3.42 -15.21
C TYR A 134 -3.99 2.01 -15.71
N ILE A 135 -4.34 1.71 -16.97
CA ILE A 135 -4.20 0.38 -17.56
C ILE A 135 -3.23 0.45 -18.73
N ALA A 136 -2.13 -0.29 -18.61
CA ALA A 136 -1.16 -0.53 -19.66
C ALA A 136 -1.02 -2.03 -19.97
N ASP A 137 -0.28 -2.37 -21.02
CA ASP A 137 -0.07 -3.78 -21.41
C ASP A 137 0.60 -4.60 -20.30
N ASP A 138 1.56 -4.00 -19.60
CA ASP A 138 2.43 -4.64 -18.60
C ASP A 138 2.05 -4.33 -17.14
N LYS A 139 1.15 -3.36 -16.90
CA LYS A 139 0.81 -2.93 -15.53
C LYS A 139 -0.59 -2.32 -15.42
N ILE A 140 -1.13 -2.35 -14.19
CA ILE A 140 -2.41 -1.71 -13.84
C ILE A 140 -2.23 -0.98 -12.49
N CYS A 141 -2.47 0.35 -12.47
CA CYS A 141 -2.64 1.08 -11.23
C CYS A 141 -4.12 1.08 -10.83
N ILE A 142 -4.39 0.60 -9.63
CA ILE A 142 -5.75 0.53 -9.08
C ILE A 142 -6.04 1.63 -8.06
N ASP A 143 -5.09 2.52 -7.79
CA ASP A 143 -5.27 3.64 -6.87
C ASP A 143 -5.99 4.79 -7.56
N THR A 144 -7.25 5.01 -7.20
CA THR A 144 -8.07 6.11 -7.71
C THR A 144 -8.22 7.24 -6.69
N GLY A 145 -7.36 7.29 -5.68
CA GLY A 145 -7.30 8.37 -4.70
C GLY A 145 -8.48 8.38 -3.73
N CYS A 146 -8.95 7.20 -3.29
CA CYS A 146 -10.01 7.07 -2.30
C CYS A 146 -9.69 7.91 -1.05
N GLY A 147 -10.63 8.77 -0.65
CA GLY A 147 -10.44 9.72 0.44
C GLY A 147 -9.74 11.03 0.05
N LYS A 148 -9.18 11.16 -1.15
CA LYS A 148 -8.61 12.40 -1.69
C LYS A 148 -9.57 13.09 -2.66
N TYR A 149 -10.25 12.32 -3.50
CA TYR A 149 -11.23 12.82 -4.47
C TYR A 149 -12.65 12.50 -4.00
N LYS A 150 -13.55 13.50 -4.09
CA LYS A 150 -14.98 13.32 -3.73
C LYS A 150 -15.72 12.31 -4.61
N ASN A 151 -15.16 11.97 -5.77
CA ASN A 151 -15.73 11.07 -6.78
C ASN A 151 -14.89 9.81 -7.00
N ALA A 152 -14.11 9.36 -6.00
CA ALA A 152 -13.46 8.04 -6.08
C ALA A 152 -14.53 7.00 -6.48
N HIS A 153 -14.19 6.11 -7.41
CA HIS A 153 -15.10 5.06 -7.89
C HIS A 153 -15.43 4.08 -6.75
N LEU A 154 -16.39 4.46 -5.96
CA LEU A 154 -16.95 3.64 -4.89
C LEU A 154 -18.14 2.85 -5.47
N ASN A 155 -18.29 1.60 -5.05
CA ASN A 155 -19.55 0.91 -5.27
C ASN A 155 -20.66 1.57 -4.44
N GLU A 156 -21.90 1.16 -4.65
CA GLU A 156 -23.09 1.64 -3.92
C GLU A 156 -22.99 1.49 -2.39
N ASN A 157 -22.05 0.69 -1.88
CA ASN A 157 -21.75 0.51 -0.46
C ASN A 157 -20.54 1.33 0.01
N GLY A 158 -19.99 2.23 -0.81
CA GLY A 158 -18.85 3.08 -0.47
C GLY A 158 -17.49 2.36 -0.46
N HIS A 159 -17.36 1.20 -1.12
CA HIS A 159 -16.09 0.47 -1.24
C HIS A 159 -15.52 0.62 -2.66
N GLU A 160 -14.20 0.75 -2.78
CA GLU A 160 -13.54 0.65 -4.09
C GLU A 160 -13.80 -0.72 -4.71
N LYS A 161 -14.27 -0.71 -5.95
CA LYS A 161 -14.59 -1.93 -6.67
C LYS A 161 -13.54 -2.19 -7.73
N PHE A 162 -12.64 -3.13 -7.44
CA PHE A 162 -11.73 -3.69 -8.43
C PHE A 162 -12.03 -5.17 -8.62
N VAL A 163 -12.38 -5.53 -9.83
CA VAL A 163 -12.49 -6.94 -10.25
C VAL A 163 -11.42 -7.14 -11.32
N VAL A 164 -10.37 -7.85 -10.98
CA VAL A 164 -9.45 -8.42 -11.97
C VAL A 164 -10.09 -9.73 -12.41
N SER A 165 -10.73 -9.72 -13.56
CA SER A 165 -11.20 -10.96 -14.21
C SER A 165 -10.04 -11.64 -14.92
N ASP A 166 -10.01 -12.97 -14.87
CA ASP A 166 -9.03 -13.82 -15.57
C ASP A 166 -8.99 -13.57 -17.09
#